data_0232ec854f8cce913dede2b54cb51b65
#
_entry.id   0232ec854f8cce913dede2b54cb51b65
#
_cell.length_a   1.000
_cell.length_b   1.000
_cell.length_c   1.000
_cell.angle_alpha   90.00
_cell.angle_beta   90.00
_cell.angle_gamma   90.00
#
_symmetry.space_group_name_H-M   'P 1'
#
loop_
_entity.id
_entity.type
_entity.pdbx_description
1 polymer ?
#
loop_
_entity_poly.entity_id
_entity_poly.type
_entity_poly.pdbx_seq_one_letter_code
_entity_poly.pdbx_strand_id
1 'polypeptide(L)'
;MTERIRAGRRAVEITHADRVMFPRVGLTKLDLARHYDRVAPAMVAHVRDRPLALDVYPEGVQGTGYLMKQIPAHFPHWIARATVRKRGGEVTHVLANDRATLVYLAGQNAITLHAWPSRADRLDHPDRLIFDLDPSRERSSRCARRRVRWATCCATSGWRGSP
;
A
#
# COMPACT_ATOMS: atom_id res chain seq x y z
N MET A 1 16.34 11.54 15.45
CA MET A 1 16.32 12.72 14.56
C MET A 1 14.92 12.85 13.96
N THR A 2 14.41 14.09 13.79
CA THR A 2 13.10 14.34 13.15
C THR A 2 13.33 15.16 11.89
N GLU A 3 12.72 14.74 10.79
CA GLU A 3 12.81 15.37 9.48
C GLU A 3 11.42 15.74 8.94
N ARG A 4 11.36 16.69 8.01
CA ARG A 4 10.12 17.10 7.36
C ARG A 4 10.20 16.92 5.85
N ILE A 5 9.18 16.29 5.27
CA ILE A 5 9.02 16.13 3.83
C ILE A 5 7.82 16.95 3.38
N ARG A 6 8.02 17.82 2.38
CA ARG A 6 6.92 18.55 1.74
C ARG A 6 6.25 17.68 0.67
N ALA A 7 5.12 17.11 1.02
CA ALA A 7 4.33 16.25 0.15
C ALA A 7 3.09 17.01 -0.38
N GLY A 8 3.21 17.63 -1.54
CA GLY A 8 2.18 18.50 -2.08
C GLY A 8 1.97 19.76 -1.22
N ARG A 9 0.74 19.96 -0.74
CA ARG A 9 0.39 21.13 0.10
C ARG A 9 0.70 20.94 1.58
N ARG A 10 1.14 19.73 2.01
CA ARG A 10 1.38 19.39 3.42
C ARG A 10 2.86 19.17 3.69
N ALA A 11 3.29 19.54 4.89
CA ALA A 11 4.56 19.13 5.44
C ALA A 11 4.29 17.92 6.39
N VAL A 12 4.91 16.80 6.11
CA VAL A 12 4.79 15.58 6.90
C VAL A 12 6.05 15.41 7.72
N GLU A 13 5.88 15.25 9.01
CA GLU A 13 6.98 15.02 9.96
C GLU A 13 7.31 13.54 10.05
N ILE A 14 8.58 13.22 9.92
CA ILE A 14 9.11 11.86 10.03
C ILE A 14 9.96 11.79 11.29
N THR A 15 9.42 11.21 12.33
CA THR A 15 10.13 10.99 13.60
C THR A 15 11.06 9.79 13.48
N HIS A 16 12.20 9.81 14.19
CA HIS A 16 13.24 8.77 14.11
C HIS A 16 13.65 8.50 12.65
N ALA A 17 13.89 9.57 11.90
CA ALA A 17 14.18 9.55 10.46
C ALA A 17 15.42 8.71 10.12
N ASP A 18 16.38 8.67 11.03
CA ASP A 18 17.64 7.94 10.98
C ASP A 18 17.52 6.44 11.31
N ARG A 19 16.35 5.95 11.77
CA ARG A 19 16.17 4.53 12.06
C ARG A 19 16.36 3.70 10.80
N VAL A 20 17.23 2.69 10.88
CA VAL A 20 17.49 1.77 9.78
C VAL A 20 16.29 0.82 9.62
N MET A 21 15.61 0.90 8.49
CA MET A 21 14.45 0.05 8.15
C MET A 21 14.87 -1.20 7.39
N PHE A 22 15.94 -1.11 6.58
CA PHE A 22 16.46 -2.21 5.75
C PHE A 22 17.94 -2.44 6.03
N PRO A 23 18.32 -3.22 7.07
CA PRO A 23 19.71 -3.33 7.55
C PRO A 23 20.72 -3.84 6.50
N ARG A 24 20.28 -4.72 5.58
CA ARG A 24 21.16 -5.26 4.53
C ARG A 24 21.71 -4.20 3.58
N VAL A 25 20.98 -3.12 3.37
CA VAL A 25 21.31 -2.05 2.43
C VAL A 25 21.44 -0.68 3.12
N GLY A 26 21.28 -0.63 4.44
CA GLY A 26 21.43 0.58 5.23
C GLY A 26 20.36 1.65 5.02
N LEU A 27 19.23 1.31 4.37
CA LEU A 27 18.18 2.29 4.12
C LEU A 27 17.39 2.62 5.39
N THR A 28 17.20 3.92 5.60
CA THR A 28 16.54 4.49 6.77
C THR A 28 15.04 4.69 6.58
N LYS A 29 14.36 5.08 7.64
CA LYS A 29 12.96 5.50 7.62
C LYS A 29 12.75 6.74 6.73
N LEU A 30 13.70 7.65 6.73
CA LEU A 30 13.68 8.82 5.84
C LEU A 30 13.76 8.39 4.36
N ASP A 31 14.60 7.41 4.05
CA ASP A 31 14.73 6.90 2.69
C ASP A 31 13.43 6.22 2.22
N LEU A 32 12.78 5.46 3.10
CA LEU A 32 11.47 4.89 2.84
C LEU A 32 10.43 5.98 2.55
N ALA A 33 10.37 7.01 3.39
CA ALA A 33 9.44 8.12 3.21
C ALA A 33 9.71 8.91 1.91
N ARG A 34 10.98 9.15 1.56
CA ARG A 34 11.38 9.74 0.28
C ARG A 34 11.04 8.85 -0.93
N HIS A 35 11.15 7.53 -0.76
CA HIS A 35 10.73 6.60 -1.80
C HIS A 35 9.23 6.73 -2.07
N TYR A 36 8.38 6.69 -1.03
CA TYR A 36 6.94 6.87 -1.17
C TYR A 36 6.59 8.23 -1.78
N ASP A 37 7.33 9.27 -1.41
CA ASP A 37 7.16 10.61 -2.00
C ASP A 37 7.39 10.62 -3.52
N ARG A 38 8.44 9.92 -3.99
CA ARG A 38 8.77 9.83 -5.42
C ARG A 38 7.78 9.00 -6.23
N VAL A 39 7.32 7.86 -5.67
CA VAL A 39 6.41 6.95 -6.38
C VAL A 39 4.94 7.34 -6.24
N ALA A 40 4.62 8.31 -5.37
CA ALA A 40 3.26 8.74 -5.09
C ALA A 40 2.41 9.06 -6.34
N PRO A 41 2.92 9.73 -7.38
CA PRO A 41 2.11 10.03 -8.57
C PRO A 41 1.55 8.77 -9.23
N ALA A 42 2.37 7.72 -9.35
CA ALA A 42 1.93 6.43 -9.89
C ALA A 42 1.11 5.65 -8.87
N MET A 43 1.58 5.56 -7.61
CA MET A 43 0.97 4.72 -6.59
C MET A 43 -0.44 5.17 -6.19
N VAL A 44 -0.67 6.49 -6.05
CA VAL A 44 -2.00 7.04 -5.72
C VAL A 44 -3.06 6.62 -6.74
N ALA A 45 -2.72 6.55 -8.03
CA ALA A 45 -3.65 6.10 -9.06
C ALA A 45 -4.17 4.67 -8.81
N HIS A 46 -3.35 3.83 -8.18
CA HIS A 46 -3.69 2.43 -7.90
C HIS A 46 -4.39 2.22 -6.55
N VAL A 47 -4.11 3.05 -5.55
CA VAL A 47 -4.63 2.84 -4.18
C VAL A 47 -5.75 3.80 -3.78
N ARG A 48 -6.02 4.82 -4.60
CA ARG A 48 -7.04 5.84 -4.32
C ARG A 48 -8.42 5.22 -4.07
N ASP A 49 -9.05 5.70 -3.00
CA ASP A 49 -10.38 5.29 -2.53
C ASP A 49 -10.50 3.79 -2.25
N ARG A 50 -9.38 3.10 -1.97
CA ARG A 50 -9.39 1.70 -1.59
C ARG A 50 -9.00 1.54 -0.12
N PRO A 51 -9.78 0.79 0.67
CA PRO A 51 -9.38 0.45 2.04
C PRO A 51 -8.02 -0.24 2.04
N LEU A 52 -7.11 0.21 2.88
CA LEU A 52 -5.78 -0.36 3.00
C LEU A 52 -5.64 -1.19 4.27
N ALA A 53 -4.96 -2.33 4.17
CA ALA A 53 -4.28 -2.96 5.28
C ALA A 53 -2.77 -2.74 5.10
N LEU A 54 -2.06 -2.56 6.21
CA LEU A 54 -0.67 -2.11 6.19
C LEU A 54 0.21 -3.10 6.95
N ASP A 55 1.29 -3.57 6.32
CA ASP A 55 2.35 -4.26 7.06
C ASP A 55 3.26 -3.22 7.69
N VAL A 56 3.26 -3.20 9.01
CA VAL A 56 4.00 -2.24 9.83
C VAL A 56 5.15 -2.95 10.53
N TYR A 57 6.36 -2.39 10.40
CA TYR A 57 7.59 -2.93 10.99
C TYR A 57 8.25 -1.88 11.90
N PRO A 58 7.88 -1.80 13.18
CA PRO A 58 8.39 -0.76 14.10
C PRO A 58 9.93 -0.75 14.22
N GLU A 59 10.54 -1.94 14.21
CA GLU A 59 11.99 -2.13 14.34
C GLU A 59 12.71 -2.42 13.00
N GLY A 60 12.05 -2.14 11.86
CA GLY A 60 12.55 -2.49 10.53
C GLY A 60 12.23 -3.92 10.11
N VAL A 61 12.55 -4.27 8.86
CA VAL A 61 12.12 -5.53 8.20
C VAL A 61 12.65 -6.82 8.84
N GLN A 62 13.67 -6.74 9.69
CA GLN A 62 14.18 -7.90 10.43
C GLN A 62 13.48 -8.09 11.77
N GLY A 63 12.73 -7.10 12.23
CA GLY A 63 11.93 -7.19 13.45
C GLY A 63 10.57 -7.82 13.20
N THR A 64 9.81 -7.98 14.29
CA THR A 64 8.44 -8.48 14.20
C THR A 64 7.54 -7.41 13.59
N GLY A 65 6.94 -7.72 12.43
CA GLY A 65 5.91 -6.90 11.80
C GLY A 65 4.51 -7.33 12.24
N TYR A 66 3.54 -6.46 11.99
CA TYR A 66 2.12 -6.77 12.19
C TYR A 66 1.26 -6.14 11.11
N LEU A 67 0.12 -6.79 10.81
CA LEU A 67 -0.86 -6.30 9.86
C LEU A 67 -1.84 -5.34 10.55
N MET A 68 -1.75 -4.06 10.22
CA MET A 68 -2.65 -3.02 10.72
C MET A 68 -3.82 -2.82 9.76
N LYS A 69 -5.03 -3.11 10.21
CA LYS A 69 -6.28 -2.88 9.47
C LYS A 69 -7.03 -1.67 10.02
N GLN A 70 -7.09 -1.56 11.36
CA GLN A 70 -7.75 -0.46 12.04
C GLN A 70 -6.84 0.75 12.08
N ILE A 71 -7.31 1.90 11.59
CA ILE A 71 -6.59 3.17 11.70
C ILE A 71 -6.49 3.59 13.18
N PRO A 72 -5.28 3.89 13.68
CA PRO A 72 -5.10 4.38 15.05
C PRO A 72 -5.73 5.76 15.27
N ALA A 73 -6.19 6.02 16.49
CA ALA A 73 -6.84 7.29 16.84
C ALA A 73 -5.91 8.51 16.67
N HIS A 74 -4.59 8.32 16.82
CA HIS A 74 -3.60 9.39 16.70
C HIS A 74 -3.31 9.80 15.24
N PHE A 75 -3.84 9.07 14.25
CA PHE A 75 -3.63 9.47 12.85
C PHE A 75 -4.35 10.78 12.55
N PRO A 76 -3.70 11.70 11.80
CA PRO A 76 -4.26 13.00 11.48
C PRO A 76 -5.65 12.93 10.83
N HIS A 77 -6.53 13.88 11.18
CA HIS A 77 -7.90 13.94 10.64
C HIS A 77 -7.96 14.17 9.13
N TRP A 78 -6.91 14.71 8.53
CA TRP A 78 -6.86 14.94 7.09
C TRP A 78 -6.63 13.66 6.27
N ILE A 79 -6.26 12.54 6.91
CA ILE A 79 -6.17 11.24 6.26
C ILE A 79 -7.57 10.70 6.03
N ALA A 80 -7.92 10.41 4.79
CA ALA A 80 -9.20 9.86 4.41
C ALA A 80 -9.38 8.44 5.00
N ARG A 81 -10.61 8.09 5.34
CA ARG A 81 -10.96 6.84 6.04
C ARG A 81 -12.18 6.19 5.41
N ALA A 82 -12.24 4.86 5.50
CA ALA A 82 -13.43 4.09 5.18
C ALA A 82 -13.74 3.09 6.28
N THR A 83 -14.97 3.15 6.81
CA THR A 83 -15.44 2.18 7.79
C THR A 83 -16.12 1.02 7.09
N VAL A 84 -15.68 -0.18 7.38
CA VAL A 84 -16.16 -1.42 6.79
C VAL A 84 -16.78 -2.28 7.87
N ARG A 85 -18.01 -2.74 7.64
CA ARG A 85 -18.69 -3.68 8.53
C ARG A 85 -18.09 -5.07 8.37
N LYS A 86 -17.91 -5.76 9.48
CA LYS A 86 -17.49 -7.17 9.53
C LYS A 86 -18.32 -7.92 10.56
N ARG A 87 -18.25 -9.24 10.53
CA ARG A 87 -18.85 -10.07 11.58
C ARG A 87 -18.26 -9.68 12.94
N GLY A 88 -19.11 -9.19 13.85
CA GLY A 88 -18.73 -8.77 15.19
C GLY A 88 -18.24 -7.32 15.31
N GLY A 89 -18.56 -6.42 14.37
CA GLY A 89 -18.29 -4.99 14.49
C GLY A 89 -17.87 -4.29 13.21
N GLU A 90 -17.07 -3.23 13.36
CA GLU A 90 -16.59 -2.40 12.26
C GLU A 90 -15.08 -2.26 12.32
N VAL A 91 -14.46 -1.99 11.18
CA VAL A 91 -13.04 -1.63 11.05
C VAL A 91 -12.94 -0.40 10.18
N THR A 92 -12.22 0.61 10.67
CA THR A 92 -11.95 1.82 9.90
C THR A 92 -10.56 1.73 9.29
N HIS A 93 -10.52 1.65 7.96
CA HIS A 93 -9.30 1.57 7.18
C HIS A 93 -8.80 2.95 6.74
N VAL A 94 -7.51 3.06 6.48
CA VAL A 94 -6.89 4.20 5.79
C VAL A 94 -7.24 4.16 4.30
N LEU A 95 -7.50 5.35 3.71
CA LEU A 95 -7.51 5.57 2.27
C LEU A 95 -6.32 6.48 1.92
N ALA A 96 -5.40 6.00 1.07
CA ALA A 96 -4.25 6.80 0.64
C ALA A 96 -4.58 7.57 -0.66
N ASN A 97 -5.32 8.67 -0.53
CA ASN A 97 -5.83 9.43 -1.66
C ASN A 97 -4.88 10.52 -2.15
N ASP A 98 -3.79 10.76 -1.45
CA ASP A 98 -2.81 11.77 -1.78
C ASP A 98 -1.38 11.39 -1.38
N ARG A 99 -0.42 12.14 -1.91
CA ARG A 99 1.01 12.00 -1.68
C ARG A 99 1.36 12.11 -0.19
N ALA A 100 0.74 13.04 0.52
CA ALA A 100 1.05 13.27 1.93
C ALA A 100 0.66 12.09 2.80
N THR A 101 -0.45 11.43 2.49
CA THR A 101 -0.88 10.19 3.18
C THR A 101 0.15 9.09 2.98
N LEU A 102 0.63 8.85 1.76
CA LEU A 102 1.65 7.83 1.51
C LEU A 102 2.95 8.09 2.30
N VAL A 103 3.42 9.35 2.28
CA VAL A 103 4.61 9.76 3.05
C VAL A 103 4.38 9.57 4.55
N TYR A 104 3.18 9.92 5.05
CA TYR A 104 2.82 9.72 6.45
C TYR A 104 2.85 8.24 6.84
N LEU A 105 2.27 7.36 6.01
CA LEU A 105 2.26 5.92 6.28
C LEU A 105 3.69 5.34 6.35
N ALA A 106 4.58 5.77 5.45
CA ALA A 106 6.01 5.42 5.54
C ALA A 106 6.62 5.90 6.87
N GLY A 107 6.27 7.13 7.30
CA GLY A 107 6.63 7.67 8.60
C GLY A 107 6.08 6.86 9.80
N GLN A 108 5.04 6.09 9.61
CA GLN A 108 4.49 5.14 10.58
C GLN A 108 5.07 3.72 10.44
N ASN A 109 6.19 3.57 9.71
CA ASN A 109 6.88 2.30 9.43
C ASN A 109 6.02 1.30 8.60
N ALA A 110 5.04 1.76 7.86
CA ALA A 110 4.30 0.92 6.92
C ALA A 110 5.17 0.68 5.68
N ILE A 111 5.49 -0.58 5.40
CA ILE A 111 6.34 -0.98 4.29
C ILE A 111 5.51 -1.54 3.14
N THR A 112 4.47 -2.32 3.42
CA THR A 112 3.59 -2.87 2.40
C THR A 112 2.18 -2.30 2.57
N LEU A 113 1.57 -1.91 1.47
CA LEU A 113 0.19 -1.44 1.43
C LEU A 113 -0.66 -2.44 0.65
N HIS A 114 -1.56 -3.13 1.34
CA HIS A 114 -2.51 -4.07 0.73
C HIS A 114 -3.81 -3.34 0.42
N ALA A 115 -3.99 -2.98 -0.83
CA ALA A 115 -5.22 -2.32 -1.27
C ALA A 115 -6.31 -3.34 -1.57
N TRP A 116 -7.53 -3.04 -1.13
CA TRP A 116 -8.69 -3.86 -1.47
C TRP A 116 -8.95 -3.84 -2.98
N PRO A 117 -9.47 -4.96 -3.54
CA PRO A 117 -9.89 -5.00 -4.95
C PRO A 117 -11.10 -4.12 -5.22
N SER A 118 -11.86 -3.74 -4.16
CA SER A 118 -13.02 -2.84 -4.22
C SER A 118 -12.65 -1.43 -3.79
N ARG A 119 -13.41 -0.44 -4.28
CA ARG A 119 -13.36 0.95 -3.80
C ARG A 119 -14.28 1.13 -2.59
N ALA A 120 -14.01 2.17 -1.79
CA ALA A 120 -14.73 2.44 -0.54
C ALA A 120 -16.23 2.79 -0.75
N ASP A 121 -16.58 3.31 -1.93
CA ASP A 121 -17.97 3.62 -2.32
C ASP A 121 -18.76 2.39 -2.78
N ARG A 122 -18.09 1.27 -3.11
CA ARG A 122 -18.67 0.03 -3.63
C ARG A 122 -17.93 -1.20 -3.11
N LEU A 123 -17.94 -1.42 -1.82
CA LEU A 123 -17.16 -2.47 -1.16
C LEU A 123 -17.50 -3.88 -1.64
N ASP A 124 -18.78 -4.13 -1.94
CA ASP A 124 -19.25 -5.44 -2.39
C ASP A 124 -19.13 -5.66 -3.92
N HIS A 125 -18.59 -4.68 -4.64
CA HIS A 125 -18.41 -4.72 -6.09
C HIS A 125 -16.94 -4.48 -6.44
N PRO A 126 -16.09 -5.52 -6.41
CA PRO A 126 -14.70 -5.40 -6.81
C PRO A 126 -14.59 -5.04 -8.29
N ASP A 127 -13.75 -4.06 -8.58
CA ASP A 127 -13.40 -3.61 -9.93
C ASP A 127 -12.04 -4.14 -10.40
N ARG A 128 -11.40 -4.97 -9.54
CA ARG A 128 -10.11 -5.63 -9.82
C ARG A 128 -10.18 -7.11 -9.47
N LEU A 129 -9.57 -7.90 -10.32
CA LEU A 129 -9.28 -9.31 -10.08
C LEU A 129 -7.76 -9.49 -10.12
N ILE A 130 -7.21 -10.05 -9.05
CA ILE A 130 -5.78 -10.30 -8.90
C ILE A 130 -5.56 -11.81 -8.96
N PHE A 131 -4.71 -12.24 -9.92
CA PHE A 131 -4.25 -13.61 -10.00
C PHE A 131 -2.83 -13.65 -9.45
N ASP A 132 -2.64 -14.34 -8.34
CA ASP A 132 -1.33 -14.68 -7.84
C ASP A 132 -0.86 -15.99 -8.49
N LEU A 133 0.29 -15.92 -9.16
CA LEU A 133 0.81 -17.04 -9.95
C LEU A 133 2.13 -17.50 -9.35
N ASP A 134 2.05 -18.42 -8.41
CA ASP A 134 3.21 -19.09 -7.83
C ASP A 134 3.60 -20.32 -8.67
N PRO A 135 4.75 -20.29 -9.36
CA PRO A 135 5.23 -21.45 -10.07
C PRO A 135 5.75 -22.50 -9.05
N SER A 136 5.21 -23.71 -9.09
CA SER A 136 5.61 -24.83 -8.21
C SER A 136 7.05 -25.32 -8.41
N ARG A 137 7.79 -24.77 -9.37
CA ARG A 137 9.24 -24.99 -9.64
C ARG A 137 9.81 -23.77 -10.32
N GLU A 138 11.08 -23.45 -10.06
CA GLU A 138 11.87 -22.32 -10.54
C GLU A 138 11.98 -22.18 -12.09
N ARG A 139 10.86 -21.96 -12.75
CA ARG A 139 10.86 -21.58 -14.16
C ARG A 139 10.00 -20.34 -14.39
N SER A 140 10.57 -19.19 -14.11
CA SER A 140 9.97 -17.85 -14.38
C SER A 140 9.42 -17.71 -15.81
N SER A 141 10.01 -18.42 -16.80
CA SER A 141 9.56 -18.44 -18.19
C SER A 141 8.19 -19.06 -18.42
N ARG A 142 7.72 -19.98 -17.54
CA ARG A 142 6.37 -20.57 -17.63
C ARG A 142 5.31 -19.63 -17.05
N CYS A 143 5.64 -18.88 -16.01
CA CYS A 143 4.75 -17.91 -15.41
C CYS A 143 4.51 -16.74 -16.37
N ALA A 144 5.55 -16.24 -17.03
CA ALA A 144 5.43 -15.20 -18.05
C ALA A 144 4.54 -15.60 -19.23
N ARG A 145 4.67 -16.86 -19.73
CA ARG A 145 3.83 -17.38 -20.82
C ARG A 145 2.35 -17.57 -20.40
N ARG A 146 2.07 -17.95 -19.16
CA ARG A 146 0.70 -18.01 -18.64
C ARG A 146 0.08 -16.61 -18.52
N ARG A 147 0.84 -15.62 -18.08
CA ARG A 147 0.40 -14.21 -18.04
C ARG A 147 -0.09 -13.72 -19.40
N VAL A 148 0.69 -13.97 -20.46
CA VAL A 148 0.34 -13.57 -21.83
C VAL A 148 -0.94 -14.27 -22.31
N ARG A 149 -1.12 -15.57 -22.02
CA ARG A 149 -2.35 -16.30 -22.41
C ARG A 149 -3.60 -15.76 -21.71
N TRP A 150 -3.49 -15.41 -20.43
CA TRP A 150 -4.61 -14.81 -19.68
C TRP A 150 -4.96 -13.41 -20.20
N ALA A 151 -3.97 -12.57 -20.44
CA ALA A 151 -4.17 -11.24 -21.01
C ALA A 151 -4.87 -11.32 -22.39
N THR A 152 -4.47 -12.27 -23.23
CA THR A 152 -5.10 -12.51 -24.55
C THR A 152 -6.54 -13.01 -24.38
N CYS A 153 -6.81 -13.94 -23.45
CA CYS A 153 -8.14 -14.45 -23.18
C CYS A 153 -9.09 -13.34 -22.68
N CYS A 154 -8.62 -12.49 -21.76
CA CYS A 154 -9.39 -11.36 -21.27
C CYS A 154 -9.69 -10.33 -22.37
N ALA A 155 -8.74 -10.07 -23.27
CA ALA A 155 -8.92 -9.15 -24.38
C ALA A 155 -9.98 -9.64 -25.38
N THR A 156 -10.03 -10.96 -25.64
CA THR A 156 -11.02 -11.56 -26.56
C THR A 156 -12.40 -11.71 -25.94
N SER A 157 -12.51 -11.76 -24.63
CA SER A 157 -13.80 -11.80 -23.91
C SER A 157 -14.37 -10.41 -23.55
N GLY A 158 -13.77 -9.33 -24.02
CA GLY A 158 -14.21 -7.96 -23.74
C GLY A 158 -13.87 -7.47 -22.31
N TRP A 159 -13.13 -8.25 -21.57
CA TRP A 159 -12.70 -7.89 -20.23
C TRP A 159 -11.51 -6.97 -20.29
N ARG A 160 -11.64 -5.72 -19.81
CA ARG A 160 -10.56 -4.76 -19.78
C ARG A 160 -9.83 -4.87 -18.43
N GLY A 161 -8.72 -5.61 -18.39
CA GLY A 161 -7.77 -5.55 -17.28
C GLY A 161 -6.91 -4.28 -17.41
N SER A 162 -6.65 -3.59 -16.29
CA SER A 162 -5.61 -2.54 -16.26
C SER A 162 -4.22 -3.19 -16.35
N PRO A 163 -3.27 -2.55 -17.06
CA PRO A 163 -1.91 -3.05 -17.17
C PRO A 163 -1.17 -3.10 -15.81
#